data_c24a422f9cddf656c88c5edfd8575845
#
_entry.id   c24a422f9cddf656c88c5edfd8575845
#
_cell.length_a   1.000
_cell.length_b   1.000
_cell.length_c   1.000
_cell.angle_alpha   90.00
_cell.angle_beta   90.00
_cell.angle_gamma   90.00
#
_symmetry.space_group_name_H-M   'P 1'
#
loop_
_entity.id
_entity.type
_entity.pdbx_description
1 polymer ?
#
loop_
_entity_poly.entity_id
_entity_poly.type
_entity_poly.pdbx_seq_one_letter_code
_entity_poly.pdbx_strand_id
1 'polypeptide(L)'
;MVTADPQLRDSAVTACKHRFHIVGAGPTGALLALGLAQQGFSVVLQDRLSAELLLARSRAYAITHSSRRLLHDLGLWDALRGEMEPFRSLRLDDCSALCTAWFHVRDLRPANRASEAIGWILDHRPLMSLLLERLKASDQVLLQLDNATPAVEALSNSRSRQWIIAADGPRSMLRRTAEVPFWSHAYNQGCLTVKMRLTGADQHCAYELFRSEGPMAVLPLGQDRYQLVWSAPLQRCRDRAASSPSELLSALNTLLPDGVNGVELLDEPGAFPLELSLAPRLHRGSLLLVGEAGHRCHPVGGQGLNLCWRDVSGLLNLTAAMQRGEIAYPSLARRYSRCRRIDLLGVLLSTDLLIRFFSNHNPLLMPFRRLSLFMLKRFNWIRRLSLSAMSDGPGNLLKPLPK
;
A
#
# COMPACT_ATOMS: atom_id res chain seq x y z
N MET A 1 39.10 -34.02 40.96
CA MET A 1 37.72 -33.59 40.90
C MET A 1 37.70 -32.12 40.48
N VAL A 2 37.50 -31.88 39.22
CA VAL A 2 37.41 -30.52 38.64
C VAL A 2 35.93 -30.21 38.50
N THR A 3 35.44 -29.33 39.34
CA THR A 3 34.04 -28.85 39.29
C THR A 3 33.88 -27.95 38.10
N ALA A 4 33.12 -28.36 37.08
CA ALA A 4 32.74 -27.56 35.92
C ALA A 4 31.78 -26.42 36.34
N ASP A 5 32.13 -25.21 35.98
CA ASP A 5 31.41 -23.97 36.24
C ASP A 5 30.04 -23.99 35.52
N PRO A 6 28.91 -23.79 36.23
CA PRO A 6 27.56 -23.78 35.66
C PRO A 6 27.28 -22.61 34.72
N GLN A 7 28.09 -21.55 34.71
CA GLN A 7 27.88 -20.34 33.88
C GLN A 7 28.27 -20.51 32.41
N LEU A 8 28.95 -21.59 32.02
CA LEU A 8 29.31 -21.87 30.63
C LEU A 8 28.24 -22.63 29.83
N ARG A 9 27.15 -23.08 30.46
CA ARG A 9 26.06 -23.77 29.75
C ARG A 9 24.94 -22.85 29.25
N ASP A 10 24.79 -21.67 29.80
CA ASP A 10 23.73 -20.73 29.38
C ASP A 10 24.08 -19.81 28.19
N SER A 11 25.39 -19.70 27.85
CA SER A 11 25.83 -18.89 26.70
C SER A 11 25.77 -19.59 25.33
N ALA A 12 25.54 -20.91 25.30
CA ALA A 12 25.58 -21.71 24.07
C ALA A 12 24.17 -21.88 23.40
N VAL A 13 23.06 -21.55 24.09
CA VAL A 13 21.71 -21.73 23.57
C VAL A 13 21.16 -20.45 22.91
N THR A 14 21.83 -19.31 23.05
CA THR A 14 21.34 -18.01 22.51
C THR A 14 21.89 -17.66 21.13
N ALA A 15 22.64 -18.52 20.45
CA ALA A 15 23.40 -18.18 19.26
C ALA A 15 22.87 -18.80 17.98
N CYS A 16 21.62 -18.52 17.58
CA CYS A 16 21.19 -18.59 16.16
C CYS A 16 19.84 -17.94 15.94
N LYS A 17 19.61 -16.73 16.45
CA LYS A 17 18.45 -15.94 16.04
C LYS A 17 18.74 -15.39 14.64
N HIS A 18 17.96 -15.83 13.65
CA HIS A 18 18.01 -15.24 12.32
C HIS A 18 17.83 -13.73 12.43
N ARG A 19 18.65 -12.98 11.74
CA ARG A 19 18.61 -11.51 11.70
C ARG A 19 17.93 -11.04 10.42
N PHE A 20 17.14 -9.99 10.56
CA PHE A 20 16.57 -9.25 9.42
C PHE A 20 17.15 -7.83 9.44
N HIS A 21 17.72 -7.42 8.31
CA HIS A 21 18.14 -6.04 8.09
C HIS A 21 17.19 -5.42 7.05
N ILE A 22 16.37 -4.49 7.48
CA ILE A 22 15.37 -3.82 6.65
C ILE A 22 15.87 -2.42 6.34
N VAL A 23 15.95 -2.08 5.06
CA VAL A 23 16.27 -0.73 4.59
C VAL A 23 15.01 -0.08 4.04
N GLY A 24 14.65 1.04 4.66
CA GLY A 24 13.42 1.79 4.42
C GLY A 24 12.43 1.67 5.58
N ALA A 25 12.30 2.73 6.39
CA ALA A 25 11.39 2.83 7.54
C ALA A 25 10.06 3.51 7.20
N GLY A 26 9.66 3.53 5.93
CA GLY A 26 8.31 3.93 5.52
C GLY A 26 7.24 2.94 6.01
N PRO A 27 5.93 3.18 5.71
CA PRO A 27 4.82 2.37 6.23
C PRO A 27 4.96 0.87 6.03
N THR A 28 5.62 0.44 4.96
CA THR A 28 5.81 -0.99 4.64
C THR A 28 6.94 -1.61 5.45
N GLY A 29 8.12 -0.98 5.48
CA GLY A 29 9.27 -1.51 6.20
C GLY A 29 9.10 -1.43 7.71
N ALA A 30 8.50 -0.35 8.23
CA ALA A 30 8.18 -0.20 9.64
C ALA A 30 7.20 -1.27 10.13
N LEU A 31 6.13 -1.53 9.35
CA LEU A 31 5.15 -2.57 9.68
C LEU A 31 5.75 -3.97 9.65
N LEU A 32 6.61 -4.25 8.66
CA LEU A 32 7.33 -5.52 8.57
C LEU A 32 8.31 -5.72 9.74
N ALA A 33 9.06 -4.67 10.10
CA ALA A 33 9.99 -4.71 11.23
C ALA A 33 9.27 -5.04 12.54
N LEU A 34 8.14 -4.38 12.79
CA LEU A 34 7.32 -4.65 13.97
C LEU A 34 6.82 -6.11 13.98
N GLY A 35 6.28 -6.61 12.87
CA GLY A 35 5.77 -7.98 12.80
C GLY A 35 6.86 -9.05 12.98
N LEU A 36 8.05 -8.84 12.43
CA LEU A 36 9.19 -9.74 12.63
C LEU A 36 9.69 -9.70 14.08
N ALA A 37 9.73 -8.52 14.69
CA ALA A 37 10.08 -8.36 16.10
C ALA A 37 9.10 -9.07 17.03
N GLN A 38 7.79 -8.97 16.77
CA GLN A 38 6.75 -9.70 17.52
C GLN A 38 6.86 -11.23 17.36
N GLN A 39 7.42 -11.71 16.25
CA GLN A 39 7.78 -13.12 16.07
C GLN A 39 9.09 -13.50 16.81
N GLY A 40 9.75 -12.57 17.50
CA GLY A 40 10.99 -12.80 18.26
C GLY A 40 12.26 -12.77 17.42
N PHE A 41 12.21 -12.28 16.17
CA PHE A 41 13.43 -12.09 15.39
C PHE A 41 14.16 -10.80 15.79
N SER A 42 15.49 -10.81 15.68
CA SER A 42 16.30 -9.60 15.80
C SER A 42 16.23 -8.81 14.49
N VAL A 43 15.81 -7.54 14.54
CA VAL A 43 15.60 -6.68 13.39
C VAL A 43 16.45 -5.43 13.48
N VAL A 44 17.19 -5.11 12.42
CA VAL A 44 17.75 -3.79 12.19
C VAL A 44 16.85 -3.08 11.18
N LEU A 45 16.28 -1.96 11.55
CA LEU A 45 15.49 -1.11 10.65
C LEU A 45 16.24 0.20 10.41
N GLN A 46 16.61 0.44 9.16
CA GLN A 46 17.42 1.59 8.76
C GLN A 46 16.71 2.45 7.72
N ASP A 47 16.80 3.78 7.87
CA ASP A 47 16.36 4.74 6.87
C ASP A 47 17.32 5.94 6.83
N ARG A 48 17.45 6.54 5.65
CA ARG A 48 18.20 7.79 5.43
C ARG A 48 17.47 9.03 5.94
N LEU A 49 16.17 8.92 6.20
CA LEU A 49 15.34 10.00 6.69
C LEU A 49 15.31 9.99 8.22
N SER A 50 15.24 11.17 8.81
CA SER A 50 14.94 11.34 10.24
C SER A 50 13.48 10.96 10.53
N ALA A 51 13.16 10.76 11.82
CA ALA A 51 11.79 10.52 12.25
C ALA A 51 10.84 11.66 11.84
N GLU A 52 11.29 12.90 11.92
CA GLU A 52 10.52 14.08 11.53
C GLU A 52 10.17 14.08 10.04
N LEU A 53 11.15 13.78 9.18
CA LEU A 53 10.94 13.70 7.74
C LEU A 53 10.06 12.50 7.35
N LEU A 54 10.11 11.41 8.08
CA LEU A 54 9.20 10.28 7.92
C LEU A 54 7.76 10.66 8.26
N LEU A 55 7.55 11.52 9.26
CA LEU A 55 6.23 12.00 9.69
C LEU A 55 5.67 13.14 8.82
N ALA A 56 6.53 13.88 8.13
CA ALA A 56 6.17 15.11 7.43
C ALA A 56 5.36 14.89 6.13
N ARG A 57 5.25 13.63 5.65
CA ARG A 57 4.55 13.35 4.39
C ARG A 57 3.05 13.60 4.53
N SER A 58 2.51 14.50 3.70
CA SER A 58 1.07 14.70 3.59
C SER A 58 0.48 13.74 2.57
N ARG A 59 -0.11 12.64 3.06
CA ARG A 59 -0.76 11.61 2.24
C ARG A 59 -1.76 10.83 3.08
N ALA A 60 -2.88 10.45 2.48
CA ALA A 60 -3.81 9.51 3.07
C ALA A 60 -3.88 8.20 2.26
N TYR A 61 -4.27 7.13 2.92
CA TYR A 61 -4.30 5.77 2.38
C TYR A 61 -5.70 5.17 2.53
N ALA A 62 -6.19 4.56 1.46
CA ALA A 62 -7.35 3.69 1.55
C ALA A 62 -6.92 2.34 2.13
N ILE A 63 -7.44 1.97 3.29
CA ILE A 63 -7.16 0.72 3.99
C ILE A 63 -8.24 -0.29 3.65
N THR A 64 -7.84 -1.41 3.08
CA THR A 64 -8.74 -2.52 2.73
C THR A 64 -8.85 -3.54 3.87
N HIS A 65 -9.79 -4.49 3.76
CA HIS A 65 -9.96 -5.53 4.78
C HIS A 65 -8.74 -6.43 4.96
N SER A 66 -7.96 -6.70 3.89
CA SER A 66 -6.69 -7.43 4.04
C SER A 66 -5.69 -6.67 4.91
N SER A 67 -5.60 -5.35 4.72
CA SER A 67 -4.73 -4.47 5.51
C SER A 67 -5.25 -4.30 6.93
N ARG A 68 -6.58 -4.20 7.12
CA ARG A 68 -7.20 -4.20 8.45
C ARG A 68 -6.81 -5.43 9.27
N ARG A 69 -6.92 -6.63 8.66
CA ARG A 69 -6.51 -7.87 9.35
C ARG A 69 -5.05 -7.83 9.77
N LEU A 70 -4.16 -7.41 8.88
CA LEU A 70 -2.73 -7.27 9.22
C LEU A 70 -2.51 -6.30 10.38
N LEU A 71 -3.16 -5.14 10.39
CA LEU A 71 -3.08 -4.18 11.50
C LEU A 71 -3.63 -4.78 12.81
N HIS A 72 -4.72 -5.54 12.73
CA HIS A 72 -5.30 -6.24 13.87
C HIS A 72 -4.35 -7.31 14.41
N ASP A 73 -3.80 -8.15 13.56
CA ASP A 73 -2.86 -9.22 13.92
C ASP A 73 -1.59 -8.67 14.59
N LEU A 74 -1.21 -7.43 14.26
CA LEU A 74 -0.06 -6.73 14.85
C LEU A 74 -0.43 -5.85 16.05
N GLY A 75 -1.70 -5.87 16.50
CA GLY A 75 -2.17 -5.09 17.67
C GLY A 75 -2.19 -3.58 17.44
N LEU A 76 -2.30 -3.13 16.19
CA LEU A 76 -2.30 -1.71 15.82
C LEU A 76 -3.70 -1.17 15.52
N TRP A 77 -4.66 -2.05 15.22
CA TRP A 77 -5.98 -1.66 14.72
C TRP A 77 -6.75 -0.78 15.70
N ASP A 78 -6.83 -1.19 16.96
CA ASP A 78 -7.64 -0.47 17.96
C ASP A 78 -7.08 0.92 18.27
N ALA A 79 -5.75 1.06 18.28
CA ALA A 79 -5.08 2.36 18.45
C ALA A 79 -5.28 3.30 17.26
N LEU A 80 -5.43 2.77 16.03
CA LEU A 80 -5.62 3.56 14.82
C LEU A 80 -7.08 3.78 14.46
N ARG A 81 -8.02 3.00 15.01
CA ARG A 81 -9.43 3.03 14.61
C ARG A 81 -10.06 4.41 14.74
N GLY A 82 -9.71 5.17 15.78
CA GLY A 82 -10.21 6.53 16.00
C GLY A 82 -9.62 7.58 15.05
N GLU A 83 -8.51 7.24 14.39
CA GLU A 83 -7.81 8.11 13.42
C GLU A 83 -8.18 7.79 11.97
N MET A 84 -9.12 6.86 11.75
CA MET A 84 -9.55 6.41 10.42
C MET A 84 -10.97 6.84 10.13
N GLU A 85 -11.23 7.31 8.92
CA GLU A 85 -12.58 7.57 8.43
C GLU A 85 -13.12 6.36 7.66
N PRO A 86 -14.17 5.67 8.15
CA PRO A 86 -14.79 4.55 7.45
C PRO A 86 -15.69 5.07 6.31
N PHE A 87 -15.55 4.48 5.11
CA PHE A 87 -16.51 4.72 4.03
C PHE A 87 -17.38 3.49 3.78
N ARG A 88 -18.71 3.72 3.64
CA ARG A 88 -19.75 2.68 3.51
C ARG A 88 -20.19 2.47 2.09
N SER A 89 -19.91 3.45 1.23
CA SER A 89 -20.20 3.42 -0.19
C SER A 89 -18.99 3.86 -1.02
N LEU A 90 -18.90 3.30 -2.22
CA LEU A 90 -17.96 3.72 -3.24
C LEU A 90 -18.76 4.03 -4.50
N ARG A 91 -18.75 5.28 -4.93
CA ARG A 91 -19.35 5.74 -6.17
C ARG A 91 -18.29 5.74 -7.26
N LEU A 92 -18.62 5.08 -8.36
CA LEU A 92 -17.78 4.94 -9.53
C LEU A 92 -18.48 5.57 -10.71
N ASP A 93 -17.95 6.69 -11.20
CA ASP A 93 -18.53 7.43 -12.33
C ASP A 93 -17.63 7.35 -13.55
N ASP A 94 -18.18 7.03 -14.72
CA ASP A 94 -17.54 7.34 -16.01
C ASP A 94 -18.18 8.64 -16.54
N CYS A 95 -17.45 9.73 -16.38
CA CYS A 95 -17.92 11.06 -16.80
C CYS A 95 -18.13 11.17 -18.31
N SER A 96 -17.40 10.38 -19.10
CA SER A 96 -17.54 10.37 -20.57
C SER A 96 -18.73 9.54 -21.05
N ALA A 97 -19.01 8.43 -20.37
CA ALA A 97 -20.15 7.55 -20.70
C ALA A 97 -21.45 7.95 -19.99
N LEU A 98 -21.40 8.94 -19.08
CA LEU A 98 -22.51 9.37 -18.21
C LEU A 98 -23.16 8.20 -17.46
N CYS A 99 -22.33 7.32 -16.93
CA CYS A 99 -22.77 6.12 -16.23
C CYS A 99 -22.17 6.06 -14.83
N THR A 100 -22.99 5.67 -13.85
CA THR A 100 -22.61 5.53 -12.45
C THR A 100 -22.86 4.11 -11.97
N ALA A 101 -21.91 3.55 -11.23
CA ALA A 101 -22.07 2.31 -10.48
C ALA A 101 -21.77 2.55 -9.00
N TRP A 102 -22.48 1.84 -8.13
CA TRP A 102 -22.35 1.95 -6.69
C TRP A 102 -21.95 0.61 -6.09
N PHE A 103 -21.01 0.67 -5.15
CA PHE A 103 -20.69 -0.42 -4.25
C PHE A 103 -21.08 -0.06 -2.83
N HIS A 104 -21.60 -1.03 -2.10
CA HIS A 104 -22.02 -0.87 -0.72
C HIS A 104 -21.46 -2.01 0.15
N VAL A 105 -21.54 -1.87 1.47
CA VAL A 105 -21.11 -2.90 2.44
C VAL A 105 -21.74 -4.28 2.15
N ARG A 106 -22.99 -4.32 1.66
CA ARG A 106 -23.68 -5.57 1.26
C ARG A 106 -23.00 -6.32 0.11
N ASP A 107 -22.14 -5.65 -0.67
CA ASP A 107 -21.40 -6.24 -1.78
C ASP A 107 -20.07 -6.88 -1.33
N LEU A 108 -19.69 -6.69 -0.05
CA LEU A 108 -18.56 -7.38 0.55
C LEU A 108 -18.83 -8.88 0.76
N ARG A 109 -17.76 -9.65 0.95
CA ARG A 109 -17.86 -11.02 1.47
C ARG A 109 -18.52 -11.02 2.85
N PRO A 110 -19.29 -12.06 3.22
CA PRO A 110 -19.99 -12.12 4.51
C PRO A 110 -19.07 -11.82 5.72
N ALA A 111 -17.87 -12.39 5.74
CA ALA A 111 -16.90 -12.18 6.83
C ALA A 111 -16.44 -10.71 6.99
N ASN A 112 -16.50 -9.90 5.94
CA ASN A 112 -16.09 -8.49 5.98
C ASN A 112 -17.25 -7.55 6.31
N ARG A 113 -18.52 -7.99 6.21
CA ARG A 113 -19.70 -7.13 6.40
C ARG A 113 -19.87 -6.65 7.84
N ALA A 114 -19.44 -7.43 8.82
CA ALA A 114 -19.54 -7.08 10.24
C ALA A 114 -18.78 -5.80 10.62
N SER A 115 -17.87 -5.33 9.77
CA SER A 115 -17.16 -4.07 9.98
C SER A 115 -17.97 -2.83 9.58
N GLU A 116 -19.10 -3.00 8.87
CA GLU A 116 -19.98 -1.93 8.36
C GLU A 116 -19.28 -0.89 7.47
N ALA A 117 -18.11 -1.20 6.93
CA ALA A 117 -17.35 -0.34 6.05
C ALA A 117 -16.79 -1.12 4.85
N ILE A 118 -16.73 -0.48 3.68
CA ILE A 118 -16.02 -0.99 2.50
C ILE A 118 -14.50 -0.93 2.74
N GLY A 119 -14.06 0.11 3.42
CA GLY A 119 -12.69 0.37 3.80
C GLY A 119 -12.60 1.62 4.66
N TRP A 120 -11.40 2.04 4.96
CA TRP A 120 -11.10 3.18 5.82
C TRP A 120 -10.07 4.09 5.17
N ILE A 121 -10.15 5.37 5.40
CA ILE A 121 -9.11 6.31 4.98
C ILE A 121 -8.30 6.67 6.22
N LEU A 122 -6.98 6.45 6.15
CA LEU A 122 -6.03 6.70 7.22
C LEU A 122 -4.99 7.71 6.77
N ASP A 123 -4.81 8.77 7.54
CA ASP A 123 -3.73 9.71 7.30
C ASP A 123 -2.36 9.08 7.61
N HIS A 124 -1.34 9.53 6.89
CA HIS A 124 0.04 9.05 7.03
C HIS A 124 0.61 9.29 8.43
N ARG A 125 0.37 10.47 9.00
CA ARG A 125 1.00 10.90 10.25
C ARG A 125 0.60 10.03 11.45
N PRO A 126 -0.68 9.77 11.75
CA PRO A 126 -1.08 8.87 12.84
C PRO A 126 -0.49 7.47 12.69
N LEU A 127 -0.52 6.91 11.47
CA LEU A 127 0.07 5.61 11.18
C LEU A 127 1.56 5.56 11.53
N MET A 128 2.33 6.52 11.01
CA MET A 128 3.78 6.53 11.21
C MET A 128 4.16 6.86 12.64
N SER A 129 3.42 7.74 13.33
CA SER A 129 3.64 8.05 14.73
C SER A 129 3.52 6.80 15.59
N LEU A 130 2.44 6.02 15.43
CA LEU A 130 2.24 4.78 16.15
C LEU A 130 3.29 3.73 15.81
N LEU A 131 3.65 3.58 14.53
CA LEU A 131 4.67 2.60 14.12
C LEU A 131 6.04 2.94 14.73
N LEU A 132 6.46 4.20 14.67
CA LEU A 132 7.75 4.62 15.24
C LEU A 132 7.77 4.49 16.77
N GLU A 133 6.66 4.78 17.44
CA GLU A 133 6.51 4.57 18.88
C GLU A 133 6.70 3.09 19.26
N ARG A 134 5.97 2.18 18.58
CA ARG A 134 6.06 0.74 18.84
C ARG A 134 7.43 0.16 18.51
N LEU A 135 8.08 0.64 17.45
CA LEU A 135 9.42 0.20 17.09
C LEU A 135 10.48 0.65 18.11
N LYS A 136 10.36 1.87 18.63
CA LYS A 136 11.26 2.39 19.68
C LYS A 136 11.09 1.63 21.00
N ALA A 137 9.88 1.16 21.30
CA ALA A 137 9.58 0.41 22.51
C ALA A 137 9.97 -1.08 22.42
N SER A 138 10.42 -1.57 21.26
CA SER A 138 10.74 -2.99 21.05
C SER A 138 12.21 -3.30 21.26
N ASP A 139 12.54 -4.16 22.21
CA ASP A 139 13.93 -4.66 22.45
C ASP A 139 14.47 -5.51 21.28
N GLN A 140 13.63 -5.97 20.38
CA GLN A 140 14.03 -6.76 19.22
C GLN A 140 14.39 -5.90 18.01
N VAL A 141 14.18 -4.57 18.06
CA VAL A 141 14.42 -3.65 16.95
C VAL A 141 15.55 -2.68 17.25
N LEU A 142 16.60 -2.71 16.44
CA LEU A 142 17.58 -1.65 16.39
C LEU A 142 17.15 -0.65 15.30
N LEU A 143 16.60 0.49 15.72
CA LEU A 143 16.15 1.54 14.82
C LEU A 143 17.28 2.53 14.52
N GLN A 144 17.65 2.64 13.25
CA GLN A 144 18.75 3.49 12.74
C GLN A 144 18.17 4.47 11.71
N LEU A 145 17.67 5.61 12.16
CA LEU A 145 17.22 6.70 11.30
C LEU A 145 18.36 7.69 11.05
N ASP A 146 18.19 8.51 10.01
CA ASP A 146 19.18 9.49 9.57
C ASP A 146 20.54 8.85 9.18
N ASN A 147 20.46 7.63 8.66
CA ASN A 147 21.61 6.84 8.27
C ASN A 147 21.60 6.52 6.77
N ALA A 148 22.77 6.69 6.13
CA ALA A 148 22.93 6.35 4.72
C ALA A 148 22.60 4.87 4.44
N THR A 149 22.03 4.59 3.27
CA THR A 149 21.79 3.21 2.83
C THR A 149 23.11 2.45 2.70
N PRO A 150 23.29 1.33 3.42
CA PRO A 150 24.53 0.56 3.35
C PRO A 150 24.67 -0.12 1.98
N ALA A 151 25.90 -0.36 1.57
CA ALA A 151 26.18 -1.18 0.39
C ALA A 151 25.74 -2.63 0.61
N VAL A 152 25.22 -3.27 -0.42
CA VAL A 152 24.73 -4.68 -0.34
C VAL A 152 25.87 -5.61 0.08
N GLU A 153 27.10 -5.34 -0.38
CA GLU A 153 28.30 -6.10 -0.06
C GLU A 153 28.63 -6.05 1.45
N ALA A 154 28.45 -4.86 2.07
CA ALA A 154 28.66 -4.69 3.51
C ALA A 154 27.63 -5.48 4.34
N LEU A 155 26.42 -5.64 3.81
CA LEU A 155 25.36 -6.43 4.44
C LEU A 155 25.54 -7.95 4.22
N SER A 156 26.13 -8.34 3.08
CA SER A 156 26.29 -9.74 2.68
C SER A 156 27.49 -10.44 3.35
N ASN A 157 28.49 -9.67 3.79
CA ASN A 157 29.75 -10.19 4.35
C ASN A 157 29.64 -10.71 5.79
N SER A 158 28.47 -10.64 6.41
CA SER A 158 28.31 -11.21 7.75
C SER A 158 28.18 -12.74 7.66
N ARG A 159 29.03 -13.47 8.40
CA ARG A 159 28.99 -14.94 8.53
C ARG A 159 27.66 -15.45 9.18
N SER A 160 26.76 -14.56 9.54
CA SER A 160 25.47 -14.86 10.15
C SER A 160 24.38 -15.11 9.09
N ARG A 161 23.45 -16.01 9.36
CA ARG A 161 22.24 -16.22 8.55
C ARG A 161 21.34 -14.98 8.64
N GLN A 162 21.59 -14.00 7.76
CA GLN A 162 20.89 -12.72 7.73
C GLN A 162 20.08 -12.58 6.44
N TRP A 163 18.85 -12.10 6.56
CA TRP A 163 18.05 -11.65 5.45
C TRP A 163 18.14 -10.13 5.32
N ILE A 164 18.36 -9.66 4.10
CA ILE A 164 18.35 -8.25 3.75
C ILE A 164 17.02 -7.96 3.08
N ILE A 165 16.33 -6.90 3.52
CA ILE A 165 15.02 -6.53 2.97
C ILE A 165 15.09 -5.11 2.43
N ALA A 166 14.90 -4.98 1.12
CA ALA A 166 14.72 -3.70 0.47
C ALA A 166 13.25 -3.28 0.59
N ALA A 167 12.97 -2.31 1.44
CA ALA A 167 11.71 -1.60 1.58
C ALA A 167 11.89 -0.08 1.33
N ASP A 168 12.96 0.29 0.61
CA ASP A 168 13.48 1.64 0.36
C ASP A 168 12.76 2.37 -0.81
N GLY A 169 11.60 1.83 -1.22
CA GLY A 169 10.67 2.47 -2.13
C GLY A 169 11.01 2.31 -3.62
N PRO A 170 10.32 3.07 -4.50
CA PRO A 170 10.34 2.82 -5.95
C PRO A 170 11.72 3.01 -6.59
N ARG A 171 12.55 3.86 -6.01
CA ARG A 171 13.93 4.12 -6.44
C ARG A 171 14.95 3.30 -5.65
N SER A 172 14.58 2.09 -5.23
CA SER A 172 15.40 1.21 -4.40
C SER A 172 16.87 1.16 -4.84
N MET A 173 17.74 1.56 -3.94
CA MET A 173 19.20 1.45 -4.11
C MET A 173 19.63 -0.01 -4.06
N LEU A 174 19.13 -0.75 -3.06
CA LEU A 174 19.48 -2.18 -2.87
C LEU A 174 19.09 -3.02 -4.09
N ARG A 175 17.92 -2.78 -4.70
CA ARG A 175 17.53 -3.47 -5.93
C ARG A 175 18.52 -3.20 -7.06
N ARG A 176 18.91 -1.94 -7.25
CA ARG A 176 19.83 -1.53 -8.33
C ARG A 176 21.22 -2.08 -8.12
N THR A 177 21.80 -1.90 -6.93
CA THR A 177 23.14 -2.40 -6.59
C THR A 177 23.21 -3.92 -6.67
N ALA A 178 22.15 -4.61 -6.24
CA ALA A 178 22.04 -6.05 -6.39
C ALA A 178 21.64 -6.48 -7.82
N GLU A 179 21.53 -5.57 -8.80
CA GLU A 179 21.17 -5.85 -10.19
C GLU A 179 19.98 -6.81 -10.32
N VAL A 180 18.94 -6.63 -9.49
CA VAL A 180 17.71 -7.42 -9.62
C VAL A 180 16.96 -6.97 -10.88
N PRO A 181 16.64 -7.89 -11.81
CA PRO A 181 15.87 -7.54 -13.01
C PRO A 181 14.59 -6.80 -12.65
N PHE A 182 14.33 -5.70 -13.35
CA PHE A 182 13.20 -4.82 -13.08
C PHE A 182 12.62 -4.28 -14.37
N TRP A 183 11.34 -4.55 -14.58
CA TRP A 183 10.60 -3.98 -15.70
C TRP A 183 9.82 -2.76 -15.22
N SER A 184 9.82 -1.70 -16.03
CA SER A 184 9.05 -0.50 -15.73
C SER A 184 8.45 0.09 -17.01
N HIS A 185 7.26 0.66 -16.87
CA HIS A 185 6.54 1.38 -17.92
C HIS A 185 6.00 2.70 -17.36
N ALA A 186 6.49 3.81 -17.88
CA ALA A 186 5.97 5.12 -17.52
C ALA A 186 4.66 5.39 -18.27
N TYR A 187 3.64 5.84 -17.56
CA TYR A 187 2.33 6.13 -18.17
C TYR A 187 2.26 7.45 -18.92
N ASN A 188 3.31 8.28 -18.93
CA ASN A 188 3.26 9.68 -19.33
C ASN A 188 2.21 10.50 -18.55
N GLN A 189 1.67 9.91 -17.48
CA GLN A 189 0.75 10.50 -16.53
C GLN A 189 1.46 10.84 -15.24
N GLY A 190 0.92 11.83 -14.55
CA GLY A 190 1.22 12.14 -13.17
C GLY A 190 -0.01 11.98 -12.30
N CYS A 191 0.20 12.15 -11.02
CA CYS A 191 -0.85 12.24 -10.04
C CYS A 191 -0.66 13.51 -9.22
N LEU A 192 -1.68 14.34 -9.15
CA LEU A 192 -1.77 15.46 -8.23
C LEU A 192 -2.51 14.98 -6.98
N THR A 193 -1.96 15.29 -5.80
CA THR A 193 -2.61 15.01 -4.52
C THR A 193 -2.67 16.27 -3.69
N VAL A 194 -3.81 16.49 -3.04
CA VAL A 194 -4.03 17.60 -2.12
C VAL A 194 -5.13 17.25 -1.14
N LYS A 195 -5.03 17.69 0.09
CA LYS A 195 -6.13 17.66 1.06
C LYS A 195 -6.94 18.93 0.93
N MET A 196 -8.24 18.78 1.00
CA MET A 196 -9.17 19.91 0.81
C MET A 196 -10.43 19.73 1.63
N ARG A 197 -11.15 20.84 1.84
CA ARG A 197 -12.49 20.86 2.41
C ARG A 197 -13.51 20.87 1.28
N LEU A 198 -14.50 20.00 1.36
CA LEU A 198 -15.64 19.96 0.44
C LEU A 198 -16.94 20.21 1.17
N THR A 199 -17.89 20.84 0.46
CA THR A 199 -19.30 20.91 0.87
C THR A 199 -20.17 20.08 -0.07
N GLY A 200 -21.27 19.55 0.43
CA GLY A 200 -22.20 18.75 -0.37
C GLY A 200 -21.77 17.30 -0.66
N ALA A 201 -20.56 16.91 -0.29
CA ALA A 201 -20.09 15.53 -0.43
C ALA A 201 -20.58 14.67 0.74
N ASP A 202 -20.92 13.39 0.45
CA ASP A 202 -21.27 12.41 1.48
C ASP A 202 -19.99 11.97 2.22
N GLN A 203 -19.95 12.21 3.53
CA GLN A 203 -18.80 11.89 4.40
C GLN A 203 -18.47 10.40 4.49
N HIS A 204 -19.42 9.53 4.16
CA HIS A 204 -19.22 8.07 4.17
C HIS A 204 -19.09 7.47 2.77
N CYS A 205 -18.90 8.31 1.74
CA CYS A 205 -18.72 7.90 0.35
C CYS A 205 -17.31 8.22 -0.14
N ALA A 206 -16.63 7.23 -0.69
CA ALA A 206 -15.47 7.45 -1.54
C ALA A 206 -15.93 7.57 -3.00
N TYR A 207 -15.31 8.49 -3.76
CA TYR A 207 -15.64 8.70 -5.17
C TYR A 207 -14.44 8.31 -6.03
N GLU A 208 -14.69 7.58 -7.11
CA GLU A 208 -13.72 7.28 -8.17
C GLU A 208 -14.32 7.74 -9.50
N LEU A 209 -13.85 8.87 -10.02
CA LEU A 209 -14.38 9.55 -11.19
C LEU A 209 -13.45 9.27 -12.38
N PHE A 210 -13.86 8.41 -13.30
CA PHE A 210 -13.11 8.14 -14.52
C PHE A 210 -13.33 9.25 -15.54
N ARG A 211 -12.23 9.81 -15.98
CA ARG A 211 -12.15 10.89 -16.95
C ARG A 211 -11.18 10.52 -18.07
N SER A 212 -11.32 11.13 -19.21
CA SER A 212 -10.48 10.85 -20.39
C SER A 212 -8.99 11.14 -20.14
N GLU A 213 -8.66 12.14 -19.33
CA GLU A 213 -7.27 12.48 -18.99
C GLU A 213 -6.66 11.58 -17.88
N GLY A 214 -7.48 10.91 -17.10
CA GLY A 214 -7.11 10.07 -15.97
C GLY A 214 -8.18 10.05 -14.88
N PRO A 215 -8.18 9.05 -13.98
CA PRO A 215 -9.12 8.97 -12.87
C PRO A 215 -8.83 10.02 -11.81
N MET A 216 -9.90 10.39 -11.10
CA MET A 216 -9.85 11.26 -9.93
C MET A 216 -10.58 10.59 -8.77
N ALA A 217 -9.86 10.32 -7.69
CA ALA A 217 -10.43 9.82 -6.45
C ALA A 217 -10.64 10.95 -5.45
N VAL A 218 -11.77 10.93 -4.74
CA VAL A 218 -12.09 11.83 -3.62
C VAL A 218 -12.39 10.95 -2.41
N LEU A 219 -11.53 11.01 -1.40
CA LEU A 219 -11.50 10.09 -0.28
C LEU A 219 -11.82 10.85 1.02
N PRO A 220 -12.84 10.46 1.80
CA PRO A 220 -13.23 11.16 3.02
C PRO A 220 -12.18 11.00 4.12
N LEU A 221 -11.88 12.10 4.82
CA LEU A 221 -10.97 12.17 5.98
C LEU A 221 -11.70 12.57 7.27
N GLY A 222 -13.04 12.67 7.20
CA GLY A 222 -13.88 13.16 8.29
C GLY A 222 -13.93 14.69 8.38
N GLN A 223 -14.99 15.23 8.98
CA GLN A 223 -15.18 16.67 9.22
C GLN A 223 -15.06 17.52 7.94
N ASP A 224 -15.73 17.12 6.85
CA ASP A 224 -15.69 17.78 5.54
C ASP A 224 -14.30 17.88 4.89
N ARG A 225 -13.32 17.13 5.41
CA ARG A 225 -11.98 17.02 4.84
C ARG A 225 -11.89 15.82 3.92
N TYR A 226 -11.23 16.01 2.79
CA TYR A 226 -11.06 14.97 1.77
C TYR A 226 -9.64 14.97 1.22
N GLN A 227 -9.13 13.77 0.89
CA GLN A 227 -7.94 13.61 0.08
C GLN A 227 -8.35 13.51 -1.38
N LEU A 228 -7.86 14.41 -2.21
CA LEU A 228 -7.94 14.33 -3.65
C LEU A 228 -6.72 13.58 -4.21
N VAL A 229 -6.96 12.67 -5.17
CA VAL A 229 -5.93 11.96 -5.93
C VAL A 229 -6.32 12.03 -7.40
N TRP A 230 -5.71 12.95 -8.15
CA TRP A 230 -6.11 13.29 -9.52
C TRP A 230 -5.04 12.93 -10.52
N SER A 231 -5.27 11.94 -11.35
CA SER A 231 -4.39 11.51 -12.42
C SER A 231 -4.68 12.28 -13.72
N ALA A 232 -3.62 12.76 -14.37
CA ALA A 232 -3.67 13.48 -15.65
C ALA A 232 -2.29 13.39 -16.33
N PRO A 233 -2.10 13.91 -17.56
CA PRO A 233 -0.77 14.10 -18.11
C PRO A 233 0.16 14.80 -17.12
N LEU A 234 1.39 14.29 -16.94
CA LEU A 234 2.30 14.73 -15.87
C LEU A 234 2.51 16.26 -15.84
N GLN A 235 2.64 16.87 -17.01
CA GLN A 235 2.82 18.33 -17.10
C GLN A 235 1.60 19.07 -16.54
N ARG A 236 0.38 18.64 -16.87
CA ARG A 236 -0.84 19.22 -16.31
C ARG A 236 -0.92 19.09 -14.78
N CYS A 237 -0.47 17.95 -14.23
CA CYS A 237 -0.42 17.79 -12.77
C CYS A 237 0.55 18.80 -12.13
N ARG A 238 1.70 19.05 -12.78
CA ARG A 238 2.69 20.04 -12.31
C ARG A 238 2.16 21.47 -12.42
N ASP A 239 1.55 21.81 -13.55
CA ASP A 239 0.98 23.13 -13.80
C ASP A 239 -0.13 23.43 -12.77
N ARG A 240 -1.01 22.47 -12.52
CA ARG A 240 -2.05 22.56 -11.49
C ARG A 240 -1.48 22.66 -10.07
N ALA A 241 -0.43 21.93 -9.77
CA ALA A 241 0.22 22.02 -8.46
C ALA A 241 0.94 23.37 -8.23
N ALA A 242 1.34 24.04 -9.31
CA ALA A 242 1.98 25.35 -9.28
C ALA A 242 0.99 26.52 -9.41
N SER A 243 -0.30 26.26 -9.70
CA SER A 243 -1.33 27.29 -9.83
C SER A 243 -1.74 27.83 -8.45
N SER A 244 -2.37 28.98 -8.43
CA SER A 244 -2.92 29.55 -7.19
C SER A 244 -4.02 28.63 -6.61
N PRO A 245 -4.22 28.64 -5.27
CA PRO A 245 -5.31 27.86 -4.65
C PRO A 245 -6.69 28.14 -5.25
N SER A 246 -6.97 29.38 -5.61
CA SER A 246 -8.25 29.78 -6.23
C SER A 246 -8.44 29.20 -7.64
N GLU A 247 -7.38 29.18 -8.44
CA GLU A 247 -7.41 28.59 -9.78
C GLU A 247 -7.59 27.07 -9.72
N LEU A 248 -6.87 26.41 -8.80
CA LEU A 248 -7.01 24.97 -8.61
C LEU A 248 -8.40 24.60 -8.12
N LEU A 249 -8.96 25.33 -7.14
CA LEU A 249 -10.33 25.12 -6.65
C LEU A 249 -11.37 25.35 -7.76
N SER A 250 -11.22 26.42 -8.56
CA SER A 250 -12.09 26.69 -9.69
C SER A 250 -12.07 25.55 -10.71
N ALA A 251 -10.88 25.05 -11.07
CA ALA A 251 -10.72 23.92 -11.97
C ALA A 251 -11.34 22.64 -11.40
N LEU A 252 -11.18 22.38 -10.10
CA LEU A 252 -11.76 21.22 -9.42
C LEU A 252 -13.30 21.29 -9.39
N ASN A 253 -13.88 22.45 -9.09
CA ASN A 253 -15.33 22.61 -9.00
C ASN A 253 -16.06 22.32 -10.32
N THR A 254 -15.40 22.47 -11.46
CA THR A 254 -15.97 22.05 -12.75
C THR A 254 -15.97 20.54 -12.96
N LEU A 255 -15.31 19.80 -12.09
CA LEU A 255 -15.02 18.38 -12.27
C LEU A 255 -15.65 17.50 -11.18
N LEU A 256 -15.97 18.08 -10.03
CA LEU A 256 -16.63 17.39 -8.93
C LEU A 256 -18.09 17.02 -9.31
N PRO A 257 -18.69 16.03 -8.65
CA PRO A 257 -20.10 15.70 -8.86
C PRO A 257 -21.03 16.89 -8.56
N ASP A 258 -22.20 16.92 -9.19
CA ASP A 258 -23.19 17.97 -8.97
C ASP A 258 -23.51 18.13 -7.48
N GLY A 259 -23.50 19.37 -7.01
CA GLY A 259 -23.73 19.73 -5.63
C GLY A 259 -22.52 19.60 -4.69
N VAL A 260 -21.40 19.07 -5.17
CA VAL A 260 -20.14 18.98 -4.41
C VAL A 260 -19.23 20.13 -4.81
N ASN A 261 -18.77 20.90 -3.84
CA ASN A 261 -17.92 22.07 -4.09
C ASN A 261 -16.67 22.04 -3.19
N GLY A 262 -15.51 22.34 -3.78
CA GLY A 262 -14.27 22.61 -3.09
C GLY A 262 -14.28 24.03 -2.49
N VAL A 263 -13.96 24.10 -1.22
CA VAL A 263 -14.02 25.38 -0.46
C VAL A 263 -12.61 25.88 -0.16
N GLU A 264 -11.73 25.00 0.26
CA GLU A 264 -10.42 25.34 0.77
C GLU A 264 -9.42 24.21 0.53
N LEU A 265 -8.16 24.54 0.20
CA LEU A 265 -7.05 23.62 0.23
C LEU A 265 -6.44 23.58 1.63
N LEU A 266 -6.20 22.38 2.17
CA LEU A 266 -5.71 22.17 3.54
C LEU A 266 -4.22 21.88 3.60
N ASP A 267 -3.60 21.59 2.47
CA ASP A 267 -2.14 21.41 2.32
C ASP A 267 -1.68 21.86 0.93
N GLU A 268 -0.38 21.84 0.71
CA GLU A 268 0.20 22.16 -0.60
C GLU A 268 -0.03 21.01 -1.60
N PRO A 269 -0.50 21.32 -2.82
CA PRO A 269 -0.67 20.33 -3.86
C PRO A 269 0.69 19.72 -4.26
N GLY A 270 0.75 18.39 -4.27
CA GLY A 270 1.92 17.65 -4.73
C GLY A 270 1.67 16.94 -6.05
N ALA A 271 2.63 16.99 -6.99
CA ALA A 271 2.56 16.27 -8.25
C ALA A 271 3.72 15.28 -8.42
N PHE A 272 3.44 14.04 -8.78
CA PHE A 272 4.45 13.00 -8.99
C PHE A 272 4.15 12.13 -10.21
N PRO A 273 5.19 11.59 -10.89
CA PRO A 273 5.01 10.73 -12.05
C PRO A 273 4.43 9.36 -11.68
N LEU A 274 3.63 8.80 -12.58
CA LEU A 274 3.06 7.46 -12.46
C LEU A 274 3.82 6.46 -13.31
N GLU A 275 4.04 5.29 -12.74
CA GLU A 275 4.80 4.21 -13.33
C GLU A 275 4.19 2.86 -12.92
N LEU A 276 4.10 1.95 -13.86
CA LEU A 276 3.85 0.54 -13.62
C LEU A 276 5.19 -0.18 -13.59
N SER A 277 5.49 -0.90 -12.52
CA SER A 277 6.76 -1.60 -12.46
C SER A 277 6.68 -2.91 -11.69
N LEU A 278 7.55 -3.86 -12.04
CA LEU A 278 7.59 -5.18 -11.44
C LEU A 278 8.98 -5.81 -11.55
N ALA A 279 9.49 -6.33 -10.44
CA ALA A 279 10.58 -7.28 -10.43
C ALA A 279 10.02 -8.69 -10.72
N PRO A 280 10.44 -9.39 -11.78
CA PRO A 280 9.97 -10.74 -12.10
C PRO A 280 10.24 -11.76 -10.98
N ARG A 281 11.28 -11.48 -10.19
CA ARG A 281 11.63 -12.20 -8.95
C ARG A 281 11.84 -11.19 -7.83
N LEU A 282 11.16 -11.38 -6.71
CA LEU A 282 11.26 -10.51 -5.54
C LEU A 282 12.47 -10.86 -4.66
N HIS A 283 13.50 -11.47 -5.21
CA HIS A 283 14.70 -11.82 -4.45
C HIS A 283 15.93 -12.02 -5.33
N ARG A 284 17.12 -11.80 -4.73
CA ARG A 284 18.43 -12.24 -5.25
C ARG A 284 19.31 -12.64 -4.05
N GLY A 285 19.72 -13.92 -3.99
CA GLY A 285 20.43 -14.44 -2.81
C GLY A 285 19.60 -14.25 -1.53
N SER A 286 20.18 -13.60 -0.53
CA SER A 286 19.56 -13.23 0.74
C SER A 286 18.78 -11.91 0.70
N LEU A 287 18.80 -11.17 -0.41
CA LEU A 287 18.03 -9.95 -0.58
C LEU A 287 16.59 -10.27 -0.98
N LEU A 288 15.63 -9.69 -0.27
CA LEU A 288 14.20 -9.69 -0.58
C LEU A 288 13.73 -8.28 -0.93
N LEU A 289 12.89 -8.16 -1.94
CA LEU A 289 12.22 -6.90 -2.29
C LEU A 289 10.80 -6.91 -1.72
N VAL A 290 10.45 -5.89 -0.94
CA VAL A 290 9.14 -5.75 -0.30
C VAL A 290 8.54 -4.39 -0.64
N GLY A 291 7.28 -4.38 -1.04
CA GLY A 291 6.57 -3.17 -1.42
C GLY A 291 7.09 -2.53 -2.70
N GLU A 292 7.11 -1.20 -2.75
CA GLU A 292 7.48 -0.44 -3.96
C GLU A 292 8.94 -0.65 -4.42
N ALA A 293 9.76 -1.28 -3.61
CA ALA A 293 11.10 -1.73 -4.05
C ALA A 293 10.99 -2.84 -5.11
N GLY A 294 9.94 -3.66 -5.06
CA GLY A 294 9.72 -4.78 -5.97
C GLY A 294 8.63 -4.57 -7.03
N HIS A 295 7.68 -3.68 -6.78
CA HIS A 295 6.54 -3.44 -7.69
C HIS A 295 5.89 -2.09 -7.45
N ARG A 296 5.20 -1.57 -8.46
CA ARG A 296 4.41 -0.34 -8.37
C ARG A 296 3.20 -0.45 -9.31
N CYS A 297 2.02 -0.12 -8.82
CA CYS A 297 0.78 -0.07 -9.59
C CYS A 297 0.27 1.37 -9.70
N HIS A 298 -0.67 1.59 -10.63
CA HIS A 298 -1.39 2.85 -10.71
C HIS A 298 -2.21 3.08 -9.43
N PRO A 299 -2.35 4.33 -8.92
CA PRO A 299 -3.08 4.63 -7.68
C PRO A 299 -4.58 4.38 -7.74
N VAL A 300 -5.17 4.10 -8.92
CA VAL A 300 -6.60 3.82 -9.09
C VAL A 300 -7.07 2.73 -8.12
N GLY A 301 -8.17 2.98 -7.43
CA GLY A 301 -8.72 2.08 -6.43
C GLY A 301 -7.89 1.94 -5.15
N GLY A 302 -6.91 2.82 -4.90
CA GLY A 302 -6.14 2.86 -3.64
C GLY A 302 -5.31 1.61 -3.33
N GLN A 303 -4.87 0.84 -4.34
CA GLN A 303 -4.23 -0.46 -4.14
C GLN A 303 -2.75 -0.41 -3.72
N GLY A 304 -2.05 0.71 -3.93
CA GLY A 304 -0.59 0.78 -3.76
C GLY A 304 -0.10 0.27 -2.40
N LEU A 305 -0.50 0.91 -1.30
CA LEU A 305 -0.09 0.51 0.05
C LEU A 305 -0.65 -0.87 0.44
N ASN A 306 -1.89 -1.17 0.09
CA ASN A 306 -2.51 -2.46 0.39
C ASN A 306 -1.77 -3.62 -0.27
N LEU A 307 -1.27 -3.44 -1.50
CA LEU A 307 -0.46 -4.43 -2.20
C LEU A 307 0.88 -4.65 -1.49
N CYS A 308 1.54 -3.56 -1.02
CA CYS A 308 2.76 -3.63 -0.23
C CYS A 308 2.53 -4.33 1.13
N TRP A 309 1.41 -4.09 1.78
CA TRP A 309 1.09 -4.72 3.06
C TRP A 309 0.68 -6.20 2.91
N ARG A 310 0.18 -6.60 1.75
CA ARG A 310 0.04 -8.02 1.42
C ARG A 310 1.40 -8.72 1.23
N ASP A 311 2.45 -7.99 0.83
CA ASP A 311 3.83 -8.52 0.86
C ASP A 311 4.27 -8.77 2.30
N VAL A 312 4.03 -7.80 3.19
CA VAL A 312 4.34 -7.92 4.62
C VAL A 312 3.63 -9.14 5.22
N SER A 313 2.31 -9.24 5.05
CA SER A 313 1.52 -10.39 5.53
C SER A 313 2.05 -11.72 4.98
N GLY A 314 2.34 -11.77 3.68
CA GLY A 314 2.89 -12.97 3.04
C GLY A 314 4.26 -13.39 3.59
N LEU A 315 5.13 -12.42 3.86
CA LEU A 315 6.46 -12.69 4.42
C LEU A 315 6.37 -13.11 5.89
N LEU A 316 5.53 -12.43 6.70
CA LEU A 316 5.31 -12.79 8.11
C LEU A 316 4.73 -14.21 8.26
N ASN A 317 3.80 -14.60 7.40
CA ASN A 317 3.27 -15.97 7.40
C ASN A 317 4.36 -17.01 7.08
N LEU A 318 5.25 -16.71 6.14
CA LEU A 318 6.35 -17.60 5.79
C LEU A 318 7.43 -17.65 6.87
N THR A 319 7.75 -16.55 7.54
CA THR A 319 8.71 -16.54 8.65
C THR A 319 8.17 -17.28 9.87
N ALA A 320 6.87 -17.17 10.17
CA ALA A 320 6.22 -17.97 11.19
C ALA A 320 6.24 -19.48 10.85
N ALA A 321 5.97 -19.86 9.59
CA ALA A 321 6.09 -21.25 9.13
C ALA A 321 7.55 -21.76 9.20
N MET A 322 8.52 -20.89 8.94
CA MET A 322 9.94 -21.21 9.08
C MET A 322 10.31 -21.48 10.56
N GLN A 323 9.79 -20.71 11.50
CA GLN A 323 10.02 -20.95 12.93
C GLN A 323 9.41 -22.27 13.42
N ARG A 324 8.24 -22.65 12.88
CA ARG A 324 7.62 -23.96 13.17
C ARG A 324 8.32 -25.14 12.48
N GLY A 325 9.38 -24.90 11.68
CA GLY A 325 10.10 -25.93 10.93
C GLY A 325 9.35 -26.45 9.68
N GLU A 326 8.23 -25.83 9.30
CA GLU A 326 7.43 -26.24 8.13
C GLU A 326 8.12 -25.89 6.81
N ILE A 327 8.98 -24.90 6.83
CA ILE A 327 9.81 -24.51 5.67
C ILE A 327 11.28 -24.32 6.07
N ALA A 328 12.17 -24.76 5.18
CA ALA A 328 13.59 -24.58 5.38
C ALA A 328 14.01 -23.12 5.11
N TYR A 329 14.95 -22.60 5.90
CA TYR A 329 15.51 -21.26 5.77
C TYR A 329 15.88 -20.87 4.32
N PRO A 330 16.62 -21.68 3.54
CA PRO A 330 17.00 -21.30 2.17
C PRO A 330 15.81 -21.21 1.20
N SER A 331 14.65 -21.76 1.57
CA SER A 331 13.45 -21.75 0.70
C SER A 331 12.61 -20.50 0.84
N LEU A 332 12.83 -19.68 1.89
CA LEU A 332 12.00 -18.50 2.22
C LEU A 332 11.86 -17.57 1.02
N ALA A 333 12.94 -17.14 0.42
CA ALA A 333 12.95 -16.18 -0.67
C ALA A 333 12.17 -16.66 -1.90
N ARG A 334 12.39 -17.93 -2.29
CA ARG A 334 11.68 -18.53 -3.44
C ARG A 334 10.20 -18.69 -3.16
N ARG A 335 9.82 -19.11 -1.96
CA ARG A 335 8.41 -19.25 -1.55
C ARG A 335 7.73 -17.89 -1.49
N TYR A 336 8.36 -16.88 -0.91
CA TYR A 336 7.86 -15.51 -0.90
C TYR A 336 7.60 -14.99 -2.32
N SER A 337 8.60 -15.03 -3.20
CA SER A 337 8.45 -14.57 -4.57
C SER A 337 7.33 -15.31 -5.34
N ARG A 338 7.17 -16.62 -5.09
CA ARG A 338 6.13 -17.44 -5.74
C ARG A 338 4.73 -17.11 -5.22
N CYS A 339 4.55 -16.99 -3.90
CA CYS A 339 3.22 -16.75 -3.33
C CYS A 339 2.67 -15.35 -3.68
N ARG A 340 3.58 -14.37 -3.92
CA ARG A 340 3.18 -13.00 -4.29
C ARG A 340 2.83 -12.83 -5.76
N ARG A 341 3.36 -13.71 -6.64
CA ARG A 341 3.28 -13.53 -8.10
C ARG A 341 1.86 -13.34 -8.63
N ILE A 342 0.92 -14.20 -8.23
CA ILE A 342 -0.45 -14.16 -8.74
C ILE A 342 -1.16 -12.88 -8.30
N ASP A 343 -0.99 -12.49 -7.04
CA ASP A 343 -1.61 -11.28 -6.50
C ASP A 343 -1.04 -10.02 -7.15
N LEU A 344 0.28 -9.95 -7.31
CA LEU A 344 0.96 -8.84 -7.98
C LEU A 344 0.50 -8.70 -9.42
N LEU A 345 0.58 -9.77 -10.22
CA LEU A 345 0.14 -9.74 -11.61
C LEU A 345 -1.33 -9.38 -11.73
N GLY A 346 -2.18 -9.94 -10.87
CA GLY A 346 -3.60 -9.65 -10.87
C GLY A 346 -3.91 -8.18 -10.61
N VAL A 347 -3.26 -7.55 -9.61
CA VAL A 347 -3.47 -6.12 -9.32
C VAL A 347 -2.86 -5.23 -10.39
N LEU A 348 -1.63 -5.50 -10.81
CA LEU A 348 -0.96 -4.68 -11.82
C LEU A 348 -1.75 -4.68 -13.15
N LEU A 349 -2.18 -5.85 -13.62
CA LEU A 349 -2.99 -5.98 -14.83
C LEU A 349 -4.35 -5.32 -14.68
N SER A 350 -5.02 -5.51 -13.54
CA SER A 350 -6.35 -4.92 -13.31
C SER A 350 -6.29 -3.39 -13.30
N THR A 351 -5.31 -2.81 -12.61
CA THR A 351 -5.15 -1.35 -12.57
C THR A 351 -4.74 -0.78 -13.92
N ASP A 352 -3.85 -1.43 -14.66
CA ASP A 352 -3.44 -1.03 -16.00
C ASP A 352 -4.61 -1.10 -17.00
N LEU A 353 -5.40 -2.20 -16.96
CA LEU A 353 -6.58 -2.35 -17.80
C LEU A 353 -7.65 -1.29 -17.50
N LEU A 354 -7.90 -0.99 -16.21
CA LEU A 354 -8.83 0.07 -15.84
C LEU A 354 -8.43 1.42 -16.45
N ILE A 355 -7.14 1.79 -16.36
CA ILE A 355 -6.67 3.05 -16.92
C ILE A 355 -6.78 3.05 -18.44
N ARG A 356 -6.30 2.02 -19.12
CA ARG A 356 -6.37 1.93 -20.58
C ARG A 356 -7.80 1.90 -21.10
N PHE A 357 -8.71 1.31 -20.32
CA PHE A 357 -10.11 1.17 -20.70
C PHE A 357 -10.91 2.44 -20.45
N PHE A 358 -10.74 3.10 -19.29
CA PHE A 358 -11.55 4.25 -18.89
C PHE A 358 -10.90 5.61 -19.18
N SER A 359 -9.56 5.72 -19.28
CA SER A 359 -8.85 7.00 -19.42
C SER A 359 -8.33 7.19 -20.84
N ASN A 360 -9.24 7.36 -21.79
CA ASN A 360 -8.92 7.66 -23.20
C ASN A 360 -10.13 8.30 -23.91
N HIS A 361 -9.91 8.80 -25.12
CA HIS A 361 -10.92 9.43 -25.97
C HIS A 361 -11.46 8.49 -27.07
N ASN A 362 -11.13 7.19 -27.05
CA ASN A 362 -11.53 6.29 -28.13
C ASN A 362 -13.04 6.01 -28.10
N PRO A 363 -13.83 6.45 -29.11
CA PRO A 363 -15.26 6.26 -29.15
C PRO A 363 -15.68 4.80 -29.30
N LEU A 364 -14.81 3.95 -29.86
CA LEU A 364 -15.07 2.51 -30.01
C LEU A 364 -15.15 1.78 -28.67
N LEU A 365 -14.51 2.31 -27.61
CA LEU A 365 -14.59 1.74 -26.27
C LEU A 365 -15.84 2.18 -25.49
N MET A 366 -16.54 3.21 -25.94
CA MET A 366 -17.70 3.76 -25.23
C MET A 366 -18.83 2.73 -24.99
N PRO A 367 -19.26 1.94 -25.99
CA PRO A 367 -20.27 0.91 -25.76
C PRO A 367 -19.85 -0.13 -24.71
N PHE A 368 -18.57 -0.53 -24.74
CA PHE A 368 -18.04 -1.49 -23.78
C PHE A 368 -17.93 -0.93 -22.37
N ARG A 369 -17.61 0.36 -22.20
CA ARG A 369 -17.61 1.04 -20.91
C ARG A 369 -19.01 1.09 -20.34
N ARG A 370 -20.01 1.51 -21.15
CA ARG A 370 -21.43 1.50 -20.77
C ARG A 370 -21.88 0.10 -20.36
N LEU A 371 -21.52 -0.91 -21.15
CA LEU A 371 -21.87 -2.30 -20.85
C LEU A 371 -21.21 -2.76 -19.53
N SER A 372 -19.94 -2.47 -19.30
CA SER A 372 -19.24 -2.88 -18.07
C SER A 372 -19.87 -2.25 -16.82
N LEU A 373 -20.20 -0.95 -16.86
CA LEU A 373 -20.87 -0.27 -15.76
C LEU A 373 -22.33 -0.73 -15.59
N PHE A 374 -23.04 -1.00 -16.70
CA PHE A 374 -24.35 -1.63 -16.66
C PHE A 374 -24.32 -3.00 -15.99
N MET A 375 -23.32 -3.83 -16.33
CA MET A 375 -23.12 -5.15 -15.70
C MET A 375 -22.85 -5.02 -14.20
N LEU A 376 -22.01 -4.08 -13.78
CA LEU A 376 -21.77 -3.77 -12.36
C LEU A 376 -23.06 -3.30 -11.68
N LYS A 377 -23.87 -2.47 -12.34
CA LYS A 377 -25.15 -1.97 -11.80
C LYS A 377 -26.20 -3.09 -11.69
N ARG A 378 -26.26 -3.98 -12.68
CA ARG A 378 -27.34 -4.99 -12.80
C ARG A 378 -27.06 -6.27 -12.02
N PHE A 379 -25.77 -6.72 -11.92
CA PHE A 379 -25.41 -8.03 -11.40
C PHE A 379 -24.61 -7.91 -10.09
N ASN A 380 -25.25 -8.28 -8.99
CA ASN A 380 -24.66 -8.25 -7.65
C ASN A 380 -23.40 -9.11 -7.52
N TRP A 381 -23.34 -10.26 -8.24
CA TRP A 381 -22.19 -11.16 -8.17
C TRP A 381 -20.93 -10.53 -8.78
N ILE A 382 -21.07 -9.70 -9.83
CA ILE A 382 -19.94 -8.96 -10.42
C ILE A 382 -19.40 -7.92 -9.42
N ARG A 383 -20.31 -7.15 -8.77
CA ARG A 383 -19.89 -6.21 -7.71
C ARG A 383 -19.18 -6.92 -6.57
N ARG A 384 -19.74 -8.05 -6.10
CA ARG A 384 -19.12 -8.86 -5.03
C ARG A 384 -17.75 -9.38 -5.42
N LEU A 385 -17.58 -9.86 -6.65
CA LEU A 385 -16.31 -10.34 -7.16
C LEU A 385 -15.30 -9.19 -7.24
N SER A 386 -15.68 -8.05 -7.85
CA SER A 386 -14.82 -6.87 -8.00
C SER A 386 -14.41 -6.31 -6.63
N LEU A 387 -15.36 -6.14 -5.71
CA LEU A 387 -15.08 -5.60 -4.37
C LEU A 387 -14.23 -6.58 -3.55
N SER A 388 -14.44 -7.90 -3.71
CA SER A 388 -13.61 -8.92 -3.05
C SER A 388 -12.17 -8.91 -3.55
N ALA A 389 -11.98 -8.73 -4.87
CA ALA A 389 -10.64 -8.59 -5.45
C ALA A 389 -9.92 -7.33 -4.94
N MET A 390 -10.63 -6.21 -4.83
CA MET A 390 -10.09 -4.96 -4.28
C MET A 390 -9.77 -5.08 -2.79
N SER A 391 -10.62 -5.73 -2.03
CA SER A 391 -10.55 -5.80 -0.57
C SER A 391 -9.52 -6.80 -0.05
N ASP A 392 -9.46 -7.98 -0.66
CA ASP A 392 -8.67 -9.11 -0.18
C ASP A 392 -7.51 -9.49 -1.13
N GLY A 393 -7.48 -8.90 -2.31
CA GLY A 393 -6.56 -9.21 -3.40
C GLY A 393 -7.06 -10.33 -4.31
N PRO A 394 -6.77 -10.27 -5.62
CA PRO A 394 -7.24 -11.24 -6.61
C PRO A 394 -6.71 -12.66 -6.34
N GLY A 395 -5.50 -12.80 -5.77
CA GLY A 395 -4.93 -14.08 -5.39
C GLY A 395 -5.67 -14.83 -4.28
N ASN A 396 -6.56 -14.13 -3.56
CA ASN A 396 -7.32 -14.70 -2.45
C ASN A 396 -8.82 -14.92 -2.77
N LEU A 397 -9.24 -14.66 -4.01
CA LEU A 397 -10.65 -14.79 -4.40
C LEU A 397 -11.22 -16.19 -4.16
N LEU A 398 -10.42 -17.23 -4.36
CA LEU A 398 -10.81 -18.62 -4.22
C LEU A 398 -10.48 -19.24 -2.85
N LYS A 399 -9.78 -18.50 -1.99
CA LYS A 399 -9.44 -18.99 -0.65
C LYS A 399 -10.53 -18.61 0.35
N PRO A 400 -10.89 -19.51 1.29
CA PRO A 400 -11.70 -19.12 2.44
C PRO A 400 -10.92 -18.04 3.22
N LEU A 401 -11.63 -17.01 3.70
CA LEU A 401 -11.03 -16.05 4.61
C LEU A 401 -10.68 -16.76 5.92
N PRO A 402 -9.53 -16.49 6.53
CA PRO A 402 -9.26 -16.94 7.89
C PRO A 402 -10.37 -16.39 8.81
N LYS A 403 -10.80 -17.24 9.73
CA LYS A 403 -11.80 -16.92 10.76
C LYS A 403 -11.29 -15.85 11.69
#